data_4714205cc8e35d99209e10d6ee7b452e
#
_entry.id   4714205cc8e35d99209e10d6ee7b452e
#
_cell.length_a   1.000
_cell.length_b   1.000
_cell.length_c   1.000
_cell.angle_alpha   90.00
_cell.angle_beta   90.00
_cell.angle_gamma   90.00
#
_symmetry.space_group_name_H-M   'P 1'
#
loop_
_entity.id
_entity.type
_entity.pdbx_description
1 polymer ?
#
loop_
_entity_poly.entity_id
_entity_poly.type
_entity_poly.pdbx_seq_one_letter_code
_entity_poly.pdbx_strand_id
1 'polypeptide(L)'
;MTIKVGINGFGRIGRIVFRAAQKRSDIEIVGINDLLDAEYMAYMLKYDSTHGRFDGTVEVKDGHLVVNGKTIRVTAEKDPANLKWNEIGVDVVAEATGIFLTDETARKHITAGAKKVVLTGPSKDNTPMFVRGANFETYAGQDLSLIHI
;
A
#
# COMPACT_ATOMS: atom_id res chain seq x y z
N MET A 1 18.42 5.28 -4.60
CA MET A 1 17.34 6.03 -3.95
C MET A 1 16.14 5.11 -3.71
N THR A 2 15.61 5.10 -2.51
CA THR A 2 14.50 4.21 -2.13
C THR A 2 13.18 4.98 -2.13
N ILE A 3 12.17 4.42 -2.79
CA ILE A 3 10.82 4.96 -2.79
C ILE A 3 10.08 4.42 -1.57
N LYS A 4 9.57 5.30 -0.73
CA LYS A 4 8.82 4.91 0.47
C LYS A 4 7.35 4.76 0.15
N VAL A 5 6.81 3.59 0.43
CA VAL A 5 5.44 3.21 0.06
C VAL A 5 4.61 2.94 1.31
N GLY A 6 3.40 3.51 1.32
CA GLY A 6 2.37 3.16 2.29
C GLY A 6 1.33 2.27 1.63
N ILE A 7 0.77 1.36 2.38
CA ILE A 7 -0.30 0.48 1.90
C ILE A 7 -1.57 0.79 2.68
N ASN A 8 -2.64 1.10 1.98
CA ASN A 8 -3.97 1.22 2.58
C ASN A 8 -4.79 0.00 2.20
N GLY A 9 -5.12 -0.82 3.18
CA GLY A 9 -5.78 -2.09 2.98
C GLY A 9 -4.80 -3.26 2.90
N PHE A 10 -4.77 -4.09 3.95
CA PHE A 10 -3.87 -5.23 4.03
C PHE A 10 -4.62 -6.55 3.80
N GLY A 11 -5.52 -6.53 2.80
CA GLY A 11 -6.19 -7.72 2.30
C GLY A 11 -5.26 -8.53 1.39
N ARG A 12 -5.84 -9.32 0.50
CA ARG A 12 -5.04 -10.19 -0.37
C ARG A 12 -4.08 -9.40 -1.26
N ILE A 13 -4.57 -8.33 -1.89
CA ILE A 13 -3.75 -7.52 -2.80
C ILE A 13 -2.67 -6.76 -2.03
N GLY A 14 -3.04 -6.10 -0.93
CA GLY A 14 -2.06 -5.37 -0.11
C GLY A 14 -0.95 -6.27 0.40
N ARG A 15 -1.27 -7.49 0.85
CA ARG A 15 -0.26 -8.46 1.30
C ARG A 15 0.65 -8.93 0.17
N ILE A 16 0.11 -9.13 -1.03
CA ILE A 16 0.91 -9.53 -2.19
C ILE A 16 1.85 -8.40 -2.61
N VAL A 17 1.36 -7.17 -2.63
CA VAL A 17 2.18 -5.98 -2.88
C VAL A 17 3.32 -5.90 -1.87
N PHE A 18 3.02 -6.12 -0.59
CA PHE A 18 4.03 -6.12 0.46
C PHE A 18 5.10 -7.18 0.20
N ARG A 19 4.70 -8.42 -0.09
CA ARG A 19 5.63 -9.51 -0.35
C ARG A 19 6.51 -9.24 -1.57
N ALA A 20 5.92 -8.71 -2.63
CA ALA A 20 6.66 -8.36 -3.84
C ALA A 20 7.69 -7.26 -3.57
N ALA A 21 7.33 -6.27 -2.77
CA ALA A 21 8.22 -5.17 -2.41
C ALA A 21 9.45 -5.64 -1.63
N GLN A 22 9.32 -6.70 -0.83
CA GLN A 22 10.45 -7.22 -0.06
C GLN A 22 11.58 -7.78 -0.94
N LYS A 23 11.27 -8.12 -2.18
CA LYS A 23 12.25 -8.63 -3.14
C LYS A 23 12.93 -7.52 -3.94
N ARG A 24 12.56 -6.26 -3.70
CA ARG A 24 13.11 -5.11 -4.39
C ARG A 24 13.93 -4.26 -3.43
N SER A 25 15.04 -3.71 -3.94
CA SER A 25 15.90 -2.81 -3.17
C SER A 25 15.52 -1.33 -3.35
N ASP A 26 14.69 -1.02 -4.34
CA ASP A 26 14.29 0.35 -4.68
C ASP A 26 12.96 0.77 -4.05
N ILE A 27 12.27 -0.13 -3.36
CA ILE A 27 11.00 0.12 -2.69
C ILE A 27 11.07 -0.30 -1.24
N GLU A 28 10.59 0.56 -0.35
CA GLU A 28 10.51 0.27 1.09
C GLU A 28 9.08 0.53 1.57
N ILE A 29 8.44 -0.48 2.15
CA ILE A 29 7.14 -0.31 2.78
C ILE A 29 7.36 0.25 4.18
N VAL A 30 6.85 1.44 4.46
CA VAL A 30 7.07 2.14 5.73
C VAL A 30 5.82 2.25 6.58
N GLY A 31 4.65 2.02 6.01
CA GLY A 31 3.38 2.10 6.75
C GLY A 31 2.31 1.24 6.12
N ILE A 32 1.43 0.72 6.97
CA ILE A 32 0.26 -0.06 6.57
C ILE A 32 -0.92 0.45 7.37
N ASN A 33 -2.04 0.66 6.70
CA ASN A 33 -3.31 0.98 7.35
C ASN A 33 -4.34 -0.10 7.04
N ASP A 34 -4.95 -0.64 8.08
CA ASP A 34 -6.07 -1.55 7.98
C ASP A 34 -6.85 -1.50 9.30
N LEU A 35 -8.12 -1.85 9.27
CA LEU A 35 -8.94 -1.84 10.48
C LEU A 35 -8.70 -3.06 11.38
N LEU A 36 -7.93 -4.03 10.93
CA LEU A 36 -7.54 -5.19 11.72
C LEU A 36 -6.35 -4.85 12.64
N ASP A 37 -6.18 -5.62 13.71
CA ASP A 37 -5.04 -5.43 14.60
C ASP A 37 -3.74 -5.94 14.00
N ALA A 38 -2.62 -5.48 14.56
CA ALA A 38 -1.30 -5.81 14.04
C ALA A 38 -0.96 -7.29 14.16
N GLU A 39 -1.44 -7.96 15.21
CA GLU A 39 -1.18 -9.39 15.42
C GLU A 39 -1.86 -10.24 14.36
N TYR A 40 -3.10 -9.89 14.02
CA TYR A 40 -3.83 -10.58 12.97
C TYR A 40 -3.20 -10.33 11.60
N MET A 41 -2.75 -9.09 11.34
CA MET A 41 -2.04 -8.77 10.10
C MET A 41 -0.73 -9.56 9.98
N ALA A 42 0.01 -9.71 11.08
CA ALA A 42 1.25 -10.51 11.10
C ALA A 42 0.96 -11.97 10.78
N TYR A 43 -0.10 -12.53 11.35
CA TYR A 43 -0.51 -13.90 11.08
C TYR A 43 -0.84 -14.09 9.60
N MET A 44 -1.66 -13.19 9.05
CA MET A 44 -2.07 -13.27 7.65
C MET A 44 -0.91 -13.07 6.68
N LEU A 45 0.09 -12.28 7.06
CA LEU A 45 1.29 -12.12 6.24
C LEU A 45 2.17 -13.36 6.25
N LYS A 46 2.33 -14.00 7.41
CA LYS A 46 3.14 -15.21 7.55
C LYS A 46 2.58 -16.39 6.76
N TYR A 47 1.28 -16.57 6.79
CA TYR A 47 0.62 -17.77 6.28
C TYR A 47 -0.37 -17.42 5.18
N ASP A 48 -0.16 -17.96 4.00
CA ASP A 48 -1.03 -17.78 2.85
C ASP A 48 -1.22 -19.14 2.18
N SER A 49 -2.47 -19.57 2.05
CA SER A 49 -2.78 -20.88 1.47
C SER A 49 -2.48 -20.96 -0.02
N THR A 50 -2.46 -19.81 -0.71
CA THR A 50 -2.20 -19.74 -2.15
C THR A 50 -0.71 -19.50 -2.44
N HIS A 51 -0.08 -18.58 -1.71
CA HIS A 51 1.29 -18.12 -1.98
C HIS A 51 2.34 -18.68 -1.00
N GLY A 52 1.90 -19.48 -0.03
CA GLY A 52 2.80 -20.11 0.92
C GLY A 52 3.24 -19.20 2.05
N ARG A 53 4.17 -19.68 2.86
CA ARG A 53 4.70 -18.93 3.99
C ARG A 53 5.53 -17.75 3.52
N PHE A 54 5.48 -16.66 4.27
CA PHE A 54 6.33 -15.50 4.01
C PHE A 54 7.81 -15.86 4.18
N ASP A 55 8.61 -15.47 3.21
CA ASP A 55 10.06 -15.69 3.24
C ASP A 55 10.73 -14.57 4.03
N GLY A 56 10.89 -14.79 5.32
CA GLY A 56 11.48 -13.82 6.23
C GLY A 56 10.85 -13.86 7.61
N THR A 57 11.18 -12.88 8.45
CA THR A 57 10.66 -12.78 9.82
C THR A 57 9.55 -11.75 9.90
N VAL A 58 8.51 -12.06 10.64
CA VAL A 58 7.40 -11.13 10.91
C VAL A 58 7.13 -11.17 12.41
N GLU A 59 7.23 -10.01 13.05
CA GLU A 59 6.99 -9.84 14.47
C GLU A 59 6.07 -8.65 14.72
N VAL A 60 5.45 -8.61 15.89
CA VAL A 60 4.65 -7.46 16.33
C VAL A 60 5.33 -6.86 17.55
N LYS A 61 5.55 -5.55 17.49
CA LYS A 61 6.17 -4.82 18.61
C LYS A 61 5.49 -3.46 18.74
N ASP A 62 4.96 -3.16 19.93
CA ASP A 62 4.30 -1.90 20.23
C ASP A 62 3.15 -1.55 19.29
N GLY A 63 2.40 -2.57 18.83
CA GLY A 63 1.29 -2.39 17.91
C GLY A 63 1.70 -2.16 16.45
N HIS A 64 2.97 -2.30 16.14
CA HIS A 64 3.50 -2.17 14.78
C HIS A 64 4.11 -3.49 14.30
N LEU A 65 4.28 -3.63 13.00
CA LEU A 65 4.93 -4.80 12.43
C LEU A 65 6.43 -4.57 12.34
N VAL A 66 7.20 -5.60 12.68
CA VAL A 66 8.64 -5.65 12.43
C VAL A 66 8.90 -6.79 11.46
N VAL A 67 9.28 -6.46 10.24
CA VAL A 67 9.51 -7.42 9.17
C VAL A 67 10.96 -7.35 8.74
N ASN A 68 11.66 -8.47 8.81
CA ASN A 68 13.09 -8.56 8.49
C ASN A 68 13.92 -7.50 9.23
N GLY A 69 13.55 -7.20 10.48
CA GLY A 69 14.23 -6.22 11.32
C GLY A 69 13.84 -4.77 11.10
N LYS A 70 12.92 -4.48 10.16
CA LYS A 70 12.45 -3.11 9.90
C LYS A 70 11.07 -2.90 10.50
N THR A 71 10.91 -1.80 11.24
CA THR A 71 9.63 -1.42 11.84
C THR A 71 8.75 -0.74 10.80
N ILE A 72 7.50 -1.20 10.70
CA ILE A 72 6.49 -0.65 9.80
C ILE A 72 5.35 -0.11 10.65
N ARG A 73 5.01 1.17 10.45
CA ARG A 73 3.91 1.79 11.20
C ARG A 73 2.58 1.16 10.80
N VAL A 74 1.80 0.74 11.79
CA VAL A 74 0.46 0.21 11.59
C VAL A 74 -0.56 1.19 12.14
N THR A 75 -1.56 1.52 11.34
CA THR A 75 -2.67 2.39 11.73
C THR A 75 -3.99 1.72 11.44
N ALA A 76 -5.06 2.21 12.08
CA ALA A 76 -6.42 1.68 11.90
C ALA A 76 -7.40 2.84 11.67
N GLU A 77 -7.10 3.70 10.72
CA GLU A 77 -7.90 4.87 10.37
C GLU A 77 -8.91 4.55 9.26
N LYS A 78 -10.15 4.98 9.47
CA LYS A 78 -11.19 4.84 8.44
C LYS A 78 -11.09 5.91 7.37
N ASP A 79 -10.70 7.12 7.75
CA ASP A 79 -10.56 8.24 6.82
C ASP A 79 -9.10 8.38 6.38
N PRO A 80 -8.81 8.19 5.09
CA PRO A 80 -7.44 8.31 4.58
C PRO A 80 -6.78 9.66 4.84
N ALA A 81 -7.55 10.74 4.96
CA ALA A 81 -7.00 12.06 5.24
C ALA A 81 -6.30 12.15 6.60
N ASN A 82 -6.62 11.24 7.52
CA ASN A 82 -6.05 11.21 8.87
C ASN A 82 -4.85 10.27 8.99
N LEU A 83 -4.35 9.72 7.89
CA LEU A 83 -3.25 8.74 7.93
C LEU A 83 -1.88 9.35 8.20
N LYS A 84 -1.73 10.67 7.99
CA LYS A 84 -0.49 11.39 8.28
C LYS A 84 0.72 10.73 7.62
N TRP A 85 0.61 10.43 6.34
CA TRP A 85 1.71 9.83 5.58
C TRP A 85 2.97 10.68 5.58
N ASN A 86 2.82 12.00 5.76
CA ASN A 86 3.95 12.93 5.85
C ASN A 86 4.87 12.64 7.04
N GLU A 87 4.34 12.08 8.15
CA GLU A 87 5.14 11.78 9.34
C GLU A 87 6.18 10.68 9.08
N ILE A 88 5.91 9.79 8.15
CA ILE A 88 6.82 8.69 7.81
C ILE A 88 7.41 8.83 6.41
N GLY A 89 7.19 9.97 5.77
CA GLY A 89 7.82 10.31 4.50
C GLY A 89 7.37 9.46 3.32
N VAL A 90 6.10 9.06 3.28
CA VAL A 90 5.57 8.24 2.19
C VAL A 90 5.58 9.01 0.88
N ASP A 91 6.16 8.42 -0.15
CA ASP A 91 6.15 8.96 -1.52
C ASP A 91 4.92 8.50 -2.30
N VAL A 92 4.61 7.20 -2.24
CA VAL A 92 3.52 6.57 -2.99
C VAL A 92 2.66 5.74 -2.06
N VAL A 93 1.34 5.84 -2.20
CA VAL A 93 0.38 4.98 -1.49
C VAL A 93 -0.19 3.97 -2.48
N ALA A 94 -0.14 2.69 -2.09
CA ALA A 94 -0.89 1.64 -2.77
C ALA A 94 -2.25 1.53 -2.10
N GLU A 95 -3.30 1.98 -2.78
CA GLU A 95 -4.67 1.93 -2.29
C GLU A 95 -5.29 0.59 -2.64
N ALA A 96 -5.35 -0.31 -1.67
CA ALA A 96 -5.74 -1.71 -1.88
C ALA A 96 -7.00 -2.11 -1.10
N THR A 97 -7.78 -1.14 -0.61
CA THR A 97 -9.03 -1.43 0.13
C THR A 97 -10.18 -1.82 -0.78
N GLY A 98 -10.16 -1.37 -2.04
CA GLY A 98 -11.26 -1.58 -2.97
C GLY A 98 -12.44 -0.63 -2.81
N ILE A 99 -12.37 0.33 -1.88
CA ILE A 99 -13.47 1.27 -1.62
C ILE A 99 -13.17 2.72 -2.03
N PHE A 100 -11.91 3.14 -2.04
CA PHE A 100 -11.50 4.49 -2.42
C PHE A 100 -11.04 4.51 -3.88
N LEU A 101 -11.99 4.33 -4.80
CA LEU A 101 -11.70 4.12 -6.23
C LEU A 101 -12.04 5.33 -7.10
N THR A 102 -12.26 6.50 -6.51
CA THR A 102 -12.48 7.74 -7.24
C THR A 102 -11.35 8.73 -6.96
N ASP A 103 -11.18 9.70 -7.86
CA ASP A 103 -10.19 10.77 -7.68
C ASP A 103 -10.41 11.51 -6.35
N GLU A 104 -11.66 11.84 -6.04
CA GLU A 104 -12.00 12.55 -4.81
C GLU A 104 -11.60 11.76 -3.56
N THR A 105 -11.95 10.48 -3.49
CA THR A 105 -11.64 9.66 -2.31
C THR A 105 -10.18 9.30 -2.21
N ALA A 106 -9.51 9.05 -3.34
CA ALA A 106 -8.09 8.70 -3.35
C ALA A 106 -7.20 9.91 -3.04
N ARG A 107 -7.61 11.12 -3.41
CA ARG A 107 -6.84 12.34 -3.10
C ARG A 107 -6.70 12.60 -1.61
N LYS A 108 -7.49 11.98 -0.77
CA LYS A 108 -7.32 12.06 0.69
C LYS A 108 -5.93 11.60 1.12
N HIS A 109 -5.32 10.67 0.39
CA HIS A 109 -3.93 10.25 0.66
C HIS A 109 -2.93 11.37 0.35
N ILE A 110 -3.19 12.16 -0.70
CA ILE A 110 -2.37 13.33 -1.02
C ILE A 110 -2.49 14.38 0.10
N THR A 111 -3.71 14.60 0.59
CA THR A 111 -3.97 15.49 1.73
C THR A 111 -3.22 15.00 2.98
N ALA A 112 -3.09 13.68 3.16
CA ALA A 112 -2.36 13.10 4.28
C ALA A 112 -0.83 13.20 4.13
N GLY A 113 -0.34 13.65 2.97
CA GLY A 113 1.08 13.89 2.75
C GLY A 113 1.77 13.01 1.72
N ALA A 114 1.06 12.07 1.09
CA ALA A 114 1.62 11.27 0.01
C ALA A 114 1.79 12.10 -1.26
N LYS A 115 2.77 11.78 -2.06
CA LYS A 115 3.02 12.48 -3.34
C LYS A 115 2.20 11.88 -4.48
N LYS A 116 2.00 10.57 -4.47
CA LYS A 116 1.27 9.84 -5.51
C LYS A 116 0.43 8.75 -4.89
N VAL A 117 -0.66 8.38 -5.59
CA VAL A 117 -1.53 7.26 -5.18
C VAL A 117 -1.72 6.33 -6.37
N VAL A 118 -1.53 5.04 -6.12
CA VAL A 118 -1.79 3.99 -7.10
C VAL A 118 -2.99 3.19 -6.60
N LEU A 119 -4.07 3.20 -7.37
CA LEU A 119 -5.28 2.43 -7.10
C LEU A 119 -5.10 1.02 -7.67
N THR A 120 -5.37 0.00 -6.87
CA THR A 120 -5.22 -1.39 -7.32
C THR A 120 -6.51 -2.01 -7.85
N GLY A 121 -7.60 -1.25 -7.89
CA GLY A 121 -8.88 -1.67 -8.44
C GLY A 121 -9.35 -0.72 -9.53
N PRO A 122 -10.37 -1.11 -10.32
CA PRO A 122 -10.87 -0.25 -11.40
C PRO A 122 -11.51 1.03 -10.85
N SER A 123 -11.19 2.15 -11.50
CA SER A 123 -11.77 3.45 -11.14
C SER A 123 -13.26 3.49 -11.44
N LYS A 124 -13.98 4.23 -10.60
CA LYS A 124 -15.40 4.52 -10.81
C LYS A 124 -15.63 5.88 -11.51
N ASP A 125 -14.57 6.58 -11.84
CA ASP A 125 -14.60 7.88 -12.50
C ASP A 125 -13.56 7.95 -13.63
N ASN A 126 -13.09 9.14 -13.98
CA ASN A 126 -12.15 9.37 -15.08
C ASN A 126 -10.68 9.28 -14.67
N THR A 127 -10.35 8.72 -13.52
CA THR A 127 -8.97 8.52 -13.11
C THR A 127 -8.22 7.67 -14.14
N PRO A 128 -7.05 8.10 -14.63
CA PRO A 128 -6.32 7.36 -15.66
C PRO A 128 -5.98 5.93 -15.24
N MET A 129 -6.24 4.97 -16.11
CA MET A 129 -5.92 3.56 -15.89
C MET A 129 -4.79 3.12 -16.82
N PHE A 130 -3.81 2.42 -16.26
CA PHE A 130 -2.66 1.93 -17.01
C PHE A 130 -2.52 0.42 -16.83
N VAL A 131 -2.25 -0.26 -17.94
CA VAL A 131 -1.99 -1.70 -17.94
C VAL A 131 -0.64 -1.94 -18.61
N ARG A 132 0.25 -2.59 -17.89
CA ARG A 132 1.57 -2.91 -18.42
C ARG A 132 1.43 -3.83 -19.62
N GLY A 133 2.07 -3.46 -20.74
CA GLY A 133 1.95 -4.18 -21.99
C GLY A 133 0.81 -3.71 -22.89
N ALA A 134 -0.05 -2.82 -22.41
CA ALA A 134 -1.16 -2.25 -23.20
C ALA A 134 -1.01 -0.75 -23.40
N ASN A 135 -1.11 0.04 -22.33
CA ASN A 135 -1.06 1.50 -22.43
C ASN A 135 -0.17 2.16 -21.36
N PHE A 136 0.71 1.39 -20.73
CA PHE A 136 1.60 1.92 -19.68
C PHE A 136 2.47 3.06 -20.19
N GLU A 137 2.83 3.06 -21.46
CA GLU A 137 3.65 4.09 -22.07
C GLU A 137 2.96 5.46 -22.11
N THR A 138 1.65 5.52 -21.93
CA THR A 138 0.92 6.80 -21.85
C THR A 138 1.02 7.47 -20.48
N TYR A 139 1.63 6.81 -19.49
CA TYR A 139 1.83 7.40 -18.17
C TYR A 139 2.77 8.61 -18.28
N ALA A 140 2.28 9.75 -17.81
CA ALA A 140 2.99 11.03 -17.89
C ALA A 140 3.27 11.65 -16.51
N GLY A 141 3.38 10.83 -15.48
CA GLY A 141 3.70 11.29 -14.13
C GLY A 141 2.51 11.81 -13.33
N GLN A 142 1.30 11.38 -13.66
CA GLN A 142 0.09 11.75 -12.91
C GLN A 142 0.24 11.36 -11.43
N ASP A 143 -0.30 12.20 -10.54
CA ASP A 143 -0.26 11.95 -9.10
C ASP A 143 -1.26 10.88 -8.64
N LEU A 144 -2.29 10.64 -9.44
CA LEU A 144 -3.23 9.54 -9.25
C LEU A 144 -3.20 8.64 -10.47
N SER A 145 -2.99 7.38 -10.24
CA SER A 145 -3.00 6.41 -11.32
C SER A 145 -3.58 5.09 -10.83
N LEU A 146 -4.06 4.32 -11.78
CA LEU A 146 -4.66 3.04 -11.53
C LEU A 146 -3.91 1.99 -12.33
N ILE A 147 -3.46 0.97 -11.66
CA ILE A 147 -2.83 -0.17 -12.33
C ILE A 147 -3.81 -1.32 -12.28
N HIS A 148 -4.27 -1.74 -13.45
CA HIS A 148 -5.14 -2.90 -13.57
C HIS A 148 -4.30 -4.11 -13.94
N ILE A 149 -4.40 -5.10 -13.11
CA ILE A 149 -3.67 -6.36 -13.31
C ILE A 149 -4.57 -7.36 -14.03
#